data_ffbf9f66312d1a7b0921fedc0519d7ab
#
_entry.id   ffbf9f66312d1a7b0921fedc0519d7ab
#
_cell.length_a   1.000
_cell.length_b   1.000
_cell.length_c   1.000
_cell.angle_alpha   90.00
_cell.angle_beta   90.00
_cell.angle_gamma   90.00
#
_symmetry.space_group_name_H-M   'P 1'
#
loop_
_entity.id
_entity.type
_entity.pdbx_description
1 polymer ?
#
loop_
_entity_poly.entity_id
_entity_poly.type
_entity_poly.pdbx_seq_one_letter_code
_entity_poly.pdbx_strand_id
1 'polypeptide(L)'
;MSFAKNQIIKELNALDEQFLRRRLRSVDSPCGTRLRIAGRELQAFCSNDYLGFANHPDLIYAIAKGASQFGVGSGASHLISGHHQIHDALEEKLASTQANAIPGAKALFFSTGYLANISAITGLSKLNNQQTRLYSAALNHASLIDGLRLAKGHVNTDLFIFDHHNLDSLKEELK
;
A
#
# COMPACT_ATOMS: atom_id res chain seq x y z
N MET A 1 26.37 26.49 -2.55
CA MET A 1 25.00 25.92 -2.47
C MET A 1 24.33 26.12 -3.79
N SER A 2 24.09 25.24 -4.27
CA SER A 2 24.42 24.25 -5.23
C SER A 2 23.29 24.16 -6.26
N PHE A 3 23.67 23.88 -7.47
CA PHE A 3 22.83 23.62 -8.66
C PHE A 3 21.57 22.79 -8.31
N ALA A 4 21.69 21.75 -7.50
CA ALA A 4 20.57 20.91 -7.08
C ALA A 4 19.48 21.68 -6.29
N LYS A 5 19.84 22.59 -5.39
CA LYS A 5 18.86 23.40 -4.64
C LYS A 5 18.05 24.31 -5.56
N ASN A 6 18.72 24.94 -6.52
CA ASN A 6 18.06 25.84 -7.47
C ASN A 6 17.13 25.06 -8.39
N GLN A 7 17.53 23.86 -8.82
CA GLN A 7 16.68 22.99 -9.62
C GLN A 7 15.43 22.56 -8.83
N ILE A 8 15.58 22.12 -7.58
CA ILE A 8 14.44 21.76 -6.71
C ILE A 8 13.46 22.93 -6.54
N ILE A 9 13.98 24.14 -6.29
CA ILE A 9 13.13 25.34 -6.15
C ILE A 9 12.38 25.62 -7.45
N LYS A 10 13.03 25.50 -8.60
CA LYS A 10 12.39 25.68 -9.91
C LYS A 10 11.24 24.69 -10.12
N GLU A 11 11.46 23.40 -9.84
CA GLU A 11 10.41 22.38 -9.96
C GLU A 11 9.25 22.62 -8.99
N LEU A 12 9.55 23.02 -7.75
CA LEU A 12 8.51 23.34 -6.77
C LEU A 12 7.67 24.56 -7.18
N ASN A 13 8.29 25.59 -7.79
CA ASN A 13 7.58 26.76 -8.30
C ASN A 13 6.68 26.37 -9.50
N ALA A 14 7.18 25.54 -10.41
CA ALA A 14 6.37 25.03 -11.52
C ALA A 14 5.14 24.24 -11.04
N LEU A 15 5.25 23.46 -9.94
CA LEU A 15 4.11 22.81 -9.31
C LEU A 15 3.14 23.80 -8.63
N ASP A 16 3.65 24.89 -8.03
CA ASP A 16 2.81 25.95 -7.47
C ASP A 16 2.01 26.67 -8.57
N GLU A 17 2.65 27.00 -9.71
CA GLU A 17 2.01 27.61 -10.88
C GLU A 17 0.88 26.76 -11.47
N GLN A 18 1.04 25.43 -11.41
CA GLN A 18 0.05 24.46 -11.88
C GLN A 18 -0.98 24.07 -10.80
N PHE A 19 -0.92 24.62 -9.59
CA PHE A 19 -1.74 24.23 -8.42
C PHE A 19 -1.61 22.75 -8.04
N LEU A 20 -0.50 22.11 -8.39
CA LEU A 20 -0.23 20.69 -8.12
C LEU A 20 0.65 20.47 -6.89
N ARG A 21 1.22 21.54 -6.30
CA ARG A 21 2.08 21.40 -5.13
C ARG A 21 1.29 20.98 -3.92
N ARG A 22 1.64 19.80 -3.40
CA ARG A 22 1.06 19.27 -2.16
C ARG A 22 1.78 19.85 -0.95
N ARG A 23 1.01 20.25 0.07
CA ARG A 23 1.54 20.77 1.34
C ARG A 23 0.98 19.92 2.47
N LEU A 24 1.86 19.49 3.38
CA LEU A 24 1.45 18.79 4.59
C LEU A 24 0.71 19.74 5.52
N ARG A 25 -0.32 19.23 6.19
CA ARG A 25 -1.04 19.93 7.26
C ARG A 25 -0.86 19.12 8.53
N SER A 26 -0.36 19.78 9.60
CA SER A 26 -0.25 19.13 10.90
C SER A 26 -1.62 18.98 11.53
N VAL A 27 -1.93 17.78 12.00
CA VAL A 27 -3.15 17.43 12.73
C VAL A 27 -2.78 17.29 14.21
N ASP A 28 -3.46 18.03 15.10
CA ASP A 28 -3.16 18.10 16.53
C ASP A 28 -4.12 17.24 17.37
N SER A 29 -4.81 16.30 16.74
CA SER A 29 -5.76 15.39 17.40
C SER A 29 -5.57 13.96 16.93
N PRO A 30 -6.06 12.95 17.70
CA PRO A 30 -6.20 11.59 17.19
C PRO A 30 -7.06 11.52 15.93
N CYS A 31 -6.95 10.40 15.17
CA CYS A 31 -7.85 10.11 14.06
C CYS A 31 -9.30 9.99 14.57
N GLY A 32 -10.23 10.57 13.81
CA GLY A 32 -11.66 10.56 14.13
C GLY A 32 -12.47 11.37 13.12
N THR A 33 -13.77 11.47 13.36
CA THR A 33 -14.68 12.27 12.53
C THR A 33 -14.47 13.77 12.65
N ARG A 34 -13.77 14.19 13.71
CA ARG A 34 -13.36 15.58 13.95
C ARG A 34 -11.85 15.62 14.14
N LEU A 35 -11.21 16.56 13.48
CA LEU A 35 -9.77 16.77 13.55
C LEU A 35 -9.48 18.21 13.98
N ARG A 36 -8.37 18.40 14.71
CA ARG A 36 -7.87 19.73 15.03
C ARG A 36 -6.66 20.03 14.16
N ILE A 37 -6.76 21.14 13.41
CA ILE A 37 -5.70 21.61 12.51
C ILE A 37 -5.51 23.11 12.74
N ALA A 38 -4.30 23.52 13.11
CA ALA A 38 -3.96 24.92 13.43
C ALA A 38 -4.95 25.55 14.43
N GLY A 39 -5.29 24.82 15.51
CA GLY A 39 -6.19 25.25 16.57
C GLY A 39 -7.70 25.28 16.19
N ARG A 40 -8.05 24.89 14.97
CA ARG A 40 -9.45 24.86 14.47
C ARG A 40 -9.96 23.44 14.44
N GLU A 41 -11.18 23.22 14.93
CA GLU A 41 -11.86 21.93 14.80
C GLU A 41 -12.57 21.87 13.43
N LEU A 42 -12.31 20.79 12.71
CA LEU A 42 -12.83 20.52 11.37
C LEU A 42 -13.46 19.13 11.32
N GLN A 43 -14.52 18.97 10.53
CA GLN A 43 -15.06 17.64 10.21
C GLN A 43 -14.20 16.97 9.14
N ALA A 44 -13.86 15.71 9.36
CA ALA A 44 -13.04 14.92 8.46
C ALA A 44 -13.89 14.04 7.54
N PHE A 45 -13.82 14.30 6.23
CA PHE A 45 -14.46 13.49 5.18
C PHE A 45 -13.45 12.71 4.32
N CYS A 46 -12.17 12.73 4.69
CA CYS A 46 -11.07 12.16 3.90
C CYS A 46 -10.33 11.03 4.62
N SER A 47 -10.90 10.52 5.71
CA SER A 47 -10.30 9.39 6.44
C SER A 47 -10.59 8.07 5.75
N ASN A 48 -9.59 7.16 5.74
CA ASN A 48 -9.75 5.76 5.36
C ASN A 48 -10.10 4.85 6.55
N ASP A 49 -10.24 5.43 7.74
CA ASP A 49 -10.61 4.71 8.97
C ASP A 49 -12.13 4.48 9.04
N TYR A 50 -12.65 3.68 8.12
CA TYR A 50 -14.08 3.42 7.98
C TYR A 50 -14.71 2.71 9.18
N LEU A 51 -13.91 1.95 9.93
CA LEU A 51 -14.37 1.21 11.10
C LEU A 51 -14.06 1.91 12.42
N GLY A 52 -13.38 3.06 12.40
CA GLY A 52 -12.99 3.80 13.59
C GLY A 52 -11.91 3.11 14.44
N PHE A 53 -11.10 2.25 13.85
CA PHE A 53 -10.11 1.46 14.57
C PHE A 53 -8.81 2.21 14.86
N ALA A 54 -8.53 3.28 14.13
CA ALA A 54 -7.27 4.01 14.29
C ALA A 54 -7.08 4.61 15.71
N ASN A 55 -8.17 4.84 16.44
CA ASN A 55 -8.16 5.36 17.81
C ASN A 55 -9.02 4.51 18.77
N HIS A 56 -9.20 3.23 18.47
CA HIS A 56 -10.01 2.34 19.30
C HIS A 56 -9.26 1.97 20.58
N PRO A 57 -9.86 2.10 21.78
CA PRO A 57 -9.19 1.88 23.06
C PRO A 57 -8.61 0.46 23.20
N ASP A 58 -9.32 -0.56 22.74
CA ASP A 58 -8.84 -1.94 22.82
C ASP A 58 -7.61 -2.18 21.95
N LEU A 59 -7.52 -1.51 20.78
CA LEU A 59 -6.34 -1.60 19.93
C LEU A 59 -5.16 -0.83 20.51
N ILE A 60 -5.40 0.32 21.13
CA ILE A 60 -4.37 1.07 21.85
C ILE A 60 -3.81 0.21 23.00
N TYR A 61 -4.68 -0.43 23.76
CA TYR A 61 -4.28 -1.35 24.84
C TYR A 61 -3.49 -2.54 24.30
N ALA A 62 -3.96 -3.17 23.23
CA ALA A 62 -3.29 -4.31 22.60
C ALA A 62 -1.88 -3.94 22.08
N ILE A 63 -1.73 -2.76 21.47
CA ILE A 63 -0.43 -2.25 21.02
C ILE A 63 0.50 -2.00 22.20
N ALA A 64 0.03 -1.34 23.26
CA ALA A 64 0.85 -1.08 24.45
C ALA A 64 1.32 -2.39 25.11
N LYS A 65 0.43 -3.38 25.22
CA LYS A 65 0.77 -4.72 25.74
C LYS A 65 1.77 -5.44 24.83
N GLY A 66 1.55 -5.42 23.53
CA GLY A 66 2.44 -6.01 22.53
C GLY A 66 3.84 -5.37 22.56
N ALA A 67 3.91 -4.05 22.62
CA ALA A 67 5.17 -3.32 22.73
C ALA A 67 5.94 -3.66 23.99
N SER A 68 5.25 -3.82 25.13
CA SER A 68 5.87 -4.25 26.38
C SER A 68 6.42 -5.68 26.33
N GLN A 69 5.80 -6.57 25.56
CA GLN A 69 6.15 -7.98 25.48
C GLN A 69 7.21 -8.27 24.39
N PHE A 70 7.11 -7.63 23.24
CA PHE A 70 7.89 -7.93 22.03
C PHE A 70 8.82 -6.78 21.62
N GLY A 71 8.76 -5.62 22.29
CA GLY A 71 9.46 -4.42 21.85
C GLY A 71 8.71 -3.67 20.74
N VAL A 72 9.36 -2.63 20.19
CA VAL A 72 8.75 -1.70 19.21
C VAL A 72 9.28 -1.90 17.77
N GLY A 73 10.07 -2.93 17.56
CA GLY A 73 10.62 -3.22 16.23
C GLY A 73 11.25 -4.59 16.16
N SER A 74 11.34 -5.12 14.95
CA SER A 74 11.81 -6.49 14.70
C SER A 74 13.34 -6.66 14.83
N GLY A 75 14.11 -5.57 14.76
CA GLY A 75 15.57 -5.58 14.88
C GLY A 75 16.34 -6.17 13.68
N ALA A 76 15.65 -6.89 12.79
CA ALA A 76 16.25 -7.51 11.60
C ALA A 76 15.19 -7.75 10.52
N SER A 77 15.62 -8.21 9.34
CA SER A 77 14.70 -8.69 8.31
C SER A 77 14.00 -9.99 8.72
N HIS A 78 12.81 -10.26 8.18
CA HIS A 78 12.03 -11.47 8.46
C HIS A 78 12.83 -12.78 8.22
N LEU A 79 13.62 -12.83 7.15
CA LEU A 79 14.37 -14.04 6.80
C LEU A 79 15.58 -14.32 7.71
N ILE A 80 15.97 -13.37 8.58
CA ILE A 80 17.09 -13.55 9.49
C ILE A 80 16.59 -13.83 10.91
N SER A 81 16.17 -12.79 11.64
CA SER A 81 15.69 -12.91 13.01
C SER A 81 14.58 -11.92 13.35
N GLY A 82 14.03 -11.23 12.32
CA GLY A 82 12.98 -10.23 12.50
C GLY A 82 11.56 -10.76 12.34
N HIS A 83 11.36 -12.08 12.14
CA HIS A 83 10.05 -12.71 12.11
C HIS A 83 9.71 -13.28 13.48
N HIS A 84 8.85 -12.59 14.21
CA HIS A 84 8.45 -12.95 15.56
C HIS A 84 7.16 -13.75 15.54
N GLN A 85 6.92 -14.54 16.58
CA GLN A 85 5.69 -15.34 16.76
C GLN A 85 4.39 -14.53 16.59
N ILE A 86 4.41 -13.23 16.87
CA ILE A 86 3.25 -12.36 16.65
C ILE A 86 2.94 -12.15 15.16
N HIS A 87 3.95 -12.23 14.28
CA HIS A 87 3.72 -12.18 12.83
C HIS A 87 3.06 -13.48 12.36
N ASP A 88 3.56 -14.65 12.83
CA ASP A 88 2.93 -15.95 12.54
C ASP A 88 1.45 -15.96 12.96
N ALA A 89 1.15 -15.52 14.18
CA ALA A 89 -0.21 -15.48 14.71
C ALA A 89 -1.13 -14.56 13.88
N LEU A 90 -0.62 -13.42 13.38
CA LEU A 90 -1.38 -12.53 12.50
C LEU A 90 -1.63 -13.19 11.14
N GLU A 91 -0.61 -13.79 10.52
CA GLU A 91 -0.70 -14.44 9.22
C GLU A 91 -1.66 -15.64 9.25
N GLU A 92 -1.59 -16.46 10.30
CA GLU A 92 -2.53 -17.57 10.54
C GLU A 92 -3.97 -17.07 10.70
N LYS A 93 -4.15 -15.98 11.48
CA LYS A 93 -5.47 -15.40 11.67
C LYS A 93 -6.04 -14.85 10.37
N LEU A 94 -5.26 -14.12 9.59
CA LEU A 94 -5.68 -13.62 8.27
C LEU A 94 -6.03 -14.77 7.31
N ALA A 95 -5.18 -15.80 7.22
CA ALA A 95 -5.43 -16.99 6.42
C ALA A 95 -6.74 -17.68 6.82
N SER A 96 -7.01 -17.82 8.12
CA SER A 96 -8.23 -18.45 8.63
C SER A 96 -9.51 -17.71 8.21
N THR A 97 -9.46 -16.37 8.05
CA THR A 97 -10.63 -15.61 7.60
C THR A 97 -11.01 -15.90 6.14
N GLN A 98 -10.08 -16.41 5.34
CA GLN A 98 -10.27 -16.73 3.93
C GLN A 98 -10.47 -18.23 3.68
N ALA A 99 -10.32 -19.07 4.69
CA ALA A 99 -10.28 -20.53 4.53
C ALA A 99 -11.56 -21.13 3.90
N ASN A 100 -12.72 -20.50 4.11
CA ASN A 100 -13.99 -20.94 3.51
C ASN A 100 -14.03 -20.67 2.00
N ALA A 101 -13.42 -19.59 1.52
CA ALA A 101 -13.40 -19.22 0.11
C ALA A 101 -12.19 -19.81 -0.62
N ILE A 102 -11.07 -19.97 0.08
CA ILE A 102 -9.80 -20.42 -0.48
C ILE A 102 -9.25 -21.54 0.43
N PRO A 103 -9.55 -22.81 0.14
CA PRO A 103 -9.01 -23.93 0.90
C PRO A 103 -7.47 -23.93 0.89
N GLY A 104 -6.86 -24.03 2.08
CA GLY A 104 -5.41 -23.98 2.22
C GLY A 104 -4.79 -22.58 2.08
N ALA A 105 -5.60 -21.52 2.19
CA ALA A 105 -5.13 -20.14 2.16
C ALA A 105 -3.92 -19.93 3.07
N LYS A 106 -2.97 -19.15 2.61
CA LYS A 106 -1.84 -18.61 3.39
C LYS A 106 -1.87 -17.10 3.32
N ALA A 107 -1.33 -16.44 4.32
CA ALA A 107 -1.18 -15.00 4.33
C ALA A 107 0.28 -14.61 4.53
N LEU A 108 0.67 -13.48 3.95
CA LEU A 108 1.94 -12.82 4.19
C LEU A 108 1.67 -11.39 4.60
N PHE A 109 2.25 -10.99 5.70
CA PHE A 109 2.14 -9.63 6.22
C PHE A 109 3.23 -8.73 5.63
N PHE A 110 2.84 -7.53 5.20
CA PHE A 110 3.73 -6.47 4.73
C PHE A 110 3.53 -5.19 5.54
N SER A 111 4.58 -4.42 5.74
CA SER A 111 4.53 -3.15 6.47
C SER A 111 3.68 -2.07 5.79
N THR A 112 3.44 -2.20 4.48
CA THR A 112 2.58 -1.28 3.71
C THR A 112 1.87 -2.03 2.59
N GLY A 113 0.66 -1.57 2.23
CA GLY A 113 -0.06 -2.07 1.04
C GLY A 113 0.71 -1.81 -0.27
N TYR A 114 1.55 -0.77 -0.31
CA TYR A 114 2.42 -0.50 -1.45
C TYR A 114 3.41 -1.66 -1.68
N LEU A 115 4.11 -2.10 -0.63
CA LEU A 115 5.02 -3.24 -0.72
C LEU A 115 4.29 -4.54 -1.02
N ALA A 116 3.11 -4.76 -0.42
CA ALA A 116 2.29 -5.93 -0.71
C ALA A 116 1.93 -6.02 -2.19
N ASN A 117 1.44 -4.93 -2.78
CA ASN A 117 1.08 -4.87 -4.20
C ASN A 117 2.29 -5.09 -5.13
N ILE A 118 3.41 -4.42 -4.87
CA ILE A 118 4.63 -4.62 -5.67
C ILE A 118 5.10 -6.07 -5.57
N SER A 119 5.18 -6.62 -4.35
CA SER A 119 5.65 -7.98 -4.13
C SER A 119 4.75 -9.03 -4.77
N ALA A 120 3.42 -8.86 -4.66
CA ALA A 120 2.47 -9.77 -5.28
C ALA A 120 2.59 -9.75 -6.81
N ILE A 121 2.58 -8.57 -7.44
CA ILE A 121 2.65 -8.46 -8.90
C ILE A 121 3.98 -8.99 -9.42
N THR A 122 5.10 -8.55 -8.85
CA THR A 122 6.43 -8.97 -9.32
C THR A 122 6.73 -10.43 -9.03
N GLY A 123 6.21 -10.97 -7.92
CA GLY A 123 6.36 -12.38 -7.55
C GLY A 123 5.53 -13.28 -8.46
N LEU A 124 4.23 -12.99 -8.62
CA LEU A 124 3.33 -13.79 -9.44
C LEU A 124 3.71 -13.77 -10.92
N SER A 125 4.21 -12.64 -11.43
CA SER A 125 4.66 -12.54 -12.83
C SER A 125 5.85 -13.44 -13.17
N LYS A 126 6.56 -13.97 -12.16
CA LYS A 126 7.73 -14.86 -12.33
C LYS A 126 7.43 -16.34 -12.14
N LEU A 127 6.22 -16.70 -11.74
CA LEU A 127 5.88 -18.09 -11.39
C LEU A 127 5.98 -19.06 -12.58
N ASN A 128 5.87 -18.54 -13.78
CA ASN A 128 5.93 -19.34 -14.98
C ASN A 128 7.09 -18.86 -15.87
N ASN A 129 7.97 -19.76 -16.27
CA ASN A 129 9.04 -19.45 -17.25
C ASN A 129 8.47 -19.20 -18.66
N GLN A 130 7.15 -19.27 -18.82
CA GLN A 130 6.43 -18.98 -20.05
C GLN A 130 6.04 -17.49 -20.10
N GLN A 131 5.50 -17.06 -21.24
CA GLN A 131 5.00 -15.70 -21.41
C GLN A 131 3.89 -15.39 -20.40
N THR A 132 4.06 -14.32 -19.63
CA THR A 132 3.07 -13.82 -18.68
C THR A 132 2.38 -12.61 -19.27
N ARG A 133 1.04 -12.59 -19.26
CA ARG A 133 0.25 -11.43 -19.66
C ARG A 133 -0.37 -10.79 -18.43
N LEU A 134 -0.17 -9.49 -18.28
CA LEU A 134 -0.72 -8.66 -17.22
C LEU A 134 -1.78 -7.72 -17.80
N TYR A 135 -2.96 -7.71 -17.20
CA TYR A 135 -4.06 -6.84 -17.58
C TYR A 135 -4.30 -5.84 -16.47
N SER A 136 -4.33 -4.56 -16.79
CA SER A 136 -4.44 -3.47 -15.83
C SER A 136 -5.45 -2.42 -16.28
N ALA A 137 -6.33 -2.03 -15.37
CA ALA A 137 -7.15 -0.84 -15.60
C ALA A 137 -6.29 0.44 -15.56
N ALA A 138 -6.61 1.42 -16.40
CA ALA A 138 -5.84 2.65 -16.55
C ALA A 138 -5.75 3.49 -15.27
N LEU A 139 -6.78 3.46 -14.41
CA LEU A 139 -6.86 4.23 -13.16
C LEU A 139 -6.56 3.40 -11.91
N ASN A 140 -5.69 2.42 -12.01
CA ASN A 140 -5.23 1.67 -10.85
C ASN A 140 -4.45 2.56 -9.86
N HIS A 141 -4.41 2.12 -8.59
CA HIS A 141 -3.57 2.76 -7.59
C HIS A 141 -2.10 2.77 -7.99
N ALA A 142 -1.37 3.82 -7.61
CA ALA A 142 0.05 4.02 -7.96
C ALA A 142 0.93 2.78 -7.66
N SER A 143 0.70 2.09 -6.54
CA SER A 143 1.46 0.88 -6.18
C SER A 143 1.24 -0.29 -7.15
N LEU A 144 0.05 -0.41 -7.74
CA LEU A 144 -0.22 -1.42 -8.77
C LEU A 144 0.49 -1.03 -10.08
N ILE A 145 0.41 0.24 -10.46
CA ILE A 145 1.10 0.77 -11.65
C ILE A 145 2.61 0.54 -11.54
N ASP A 146 3.20 0.82 -10.39
CA ASP A 146 4.65 0.65 -10.18
C ASP A 146 5.03 -0.84 -10.14
N GLY A 147 4.23 -1.69 -9.52
CA GLY A 147 4.42 -3.16 -9.57
C GLY A 147 4.38 -3.71 -11.00
N LEU A 148 3.44 -3.22 -11.82
CA LEU A 148 3.32 -3.60 -13.23
C LEU A 148 4.51 -3.12 -14.08
N ARG A 149 4.99 -1.90 -13.84
CA ARG A 149 6.19 -1.38 -14.51
C ARG A 149 7.43 -2.22 -14.18
N LEU A 150 7.59 -2.63 -12.92
CA LEU A 150 8.67 -3.51 -12.49
C LEU A 150 8.53 -4.90 -13.13
N ALA A 151 7.32 -5.47 -13.12
CA ALA A 151 7.05 -6.77 -13.74
C ALA A 151 7.30 -6.77 -15.24
N LYS A 152 6.91 -5.70 -15.97
CA LYS A 152 7.18 -5.52 -17.39
C LYS A 152 8.68 -5.53 -17.73
N GLY A 153 9.54 -5.16 -16.78
CA GLY A 153 10.98 -5.25 -16.94
C GLY A 153 11.53 -6.68 -16.96
N HIS A 154 10.71 -7.69 -16.64
CA HIS A 154 11.11 -9.09 -16.74
C HIS A 154 10.95 -9.61 -18.16
N VAL A 155 11.82 -10.51 -18.55
CA VAL A 155 11.75 -11.21 -19.85
C VAL A 155 10.42 -11.99 -19.93
N ASN A 156 9.73 -11.89 -21.09
CA ASN A 156 8.47 -12.58 -21.37
C ASN A 156 7.25 -12.06 -20.58
N THR A 157 7.22 -10.78 -20.21
CA THR A 157 6.04 -10.18 -19.59
C THR A 157 5.44 -9.09 -20.49
N ASP A 158 4.19 -9.29 -20.91
CA ASP A 158 3.40 -8.32 -21.65
C ASP A 158 2.42 -7.61 -20.72
N LEU A 159 2.24 -6.30 -20.91
CA LEU A 159 1.30 -5.50 -20.15
C LEU A 159 0.28 -4.85 -21.09
N PHE A 160 -1.00 -5.19 -20.90
CA PHE A 160 -2.12 -4.57 -21.56
C PHE A 160 -2.87 -3.66 -20.58
N ILE A 161 -3.05 -2.39 -20.97
CA ILE A 161 -3.77 -1.39 -20.17
C ILE A 161 -5.11 -1.10 -20.86
N PHE A 162 -6.21 -1.29 -20.14
CA PHE A 162 -7.56 -1.04 -20.63
C PHE A 162 -8.26 0.09 -19.87
N ASP A 163 -9.20 0.75 -20.53
CA ASP A 163 -10.08 1.72 -19.89
C ASP A 163 -11.09 0.98 -19.00
N HIS A 164 -11.15 1.32 -17.72
CA HIS A 164 -12.05 0.69 -16.75
C HIS A 164 -13.54 0.95 -17.04
N HIS A 165 -13.89 1.95 -17.85
CA HIS A 165 -15.25 2.20 -18.35
C HIS A 165 -15.59 1.42 -19.62
N ASN A 166 -14.57 0.89 -20.31
CA ASN A 166 -14.74 0.14 -21.55
C ASN A 166 -14.04 -1.21 -21.47
N LEU A 167 -14.80 -2.24 -21.14
CA LEU A 167 -14.30 -3.61 -21.01
C LEU A 167 -14.26 -4.39 -22.32
N ASP A 168 -14.73 -3.81 -23.44
CA ASP A 168 -14.79 -4.53 -24.72
C ASP A 168 -13.38 -4.76 -25.28
N SER A 169 -12.48 -3.79 -25.14
CA SER A 169 -11.06 -3.97 -25.48
C SER A 169 -10.39 -5.09 -24.69
N LEU A 170 -10.72 -5.23 -23.41
CA LEU A 170 -10.22 -6.34 -22.58
C LEU A 170 -10.79 -7.69 -23.04
N LYS A 171 -12.09 -7.76 -23.40
CA LYS A 171 -12.72 -8.99 -23.92
C LYS A 171 -12.12 -9.43 -25.25
N GLU A 172 -11.76 -8.49 -26.10
CA GLU A 172 -11.10 -8.77 -27.39
C GLU A 172 -9.69 -9.32 -27.18
N GLU A 173 -8.94 -8.76 -26.25
CA GLU A 173 -7.57 -9.18 -25.96
C GLU A 173 -7.51 -10.54 -25.21
N LEU A 174 -8.59 -10.96 -24.55
CA LEU A 174 -8.70 -12.24 -23.87
C LEU A 174 -9.15 -13.41 -24.77
N LYS A 175 -9.51 -13.14 -26.03
CA LYS A 175 -9.84 -14.17 -27.04
C LYS A 175 -8.59 -14.74 -27.70
#